data_e5090086974b98fd8f2bcce33feced9d
#
_entry.id   e5090086974b98fd8f2bcce33feced9d
#
_cell.length_a   1.000
_cell.length_b   1.000
_cell.length_c   1.000
_cell.angle_alpha   90.00
_cell.angle_beta   90.00
_cell.angle_gamma   90.00
#
_symmetry.space_group_name_H-M   'P 1'
#
loop_
_entity.id
_entity.type
_entity.pdbx_description
1 polymer ?
#
loop_
_entity_poly.entity_id
_entity_poly.type
_entity_poly.pdbx_seq_one_letter_code
_entity_poly.pdbx_strand_id
1 'polypeptide(L)'
;SFVGFRSDTLTIEALKPIRHWLQPTNELDEVVVEQKKEAVEKARFSSQNVVTINSAELLKAACCNLSESFETNPAIDVNFNDALTGTRQIQMLGLTSPYLLITQENIPMVRGASQAFGLTYTPGTWVESIQITKGAGSVVNGYESISGQINTELHKPMTDVPWFVNGYANLNGRLELNTHLNTQLSQRWSTGLYIHGNRRDVEVDNNDDGFLDNPLANQINISNRLQYQNPEKGWVSFINVRFLNDEKQLGETGFNPDTDRFTTNAWGSEIDTQRFDGSVKLGYVFPDLPFQSFGFQ
;
A
#
# COMPACT_ATOMS: atom_id res chain seq x y z
N SER A 1 -12.08 -54.80 -15.16
CA SER A 1 -12.18 -53.38 -14.75
C SER A 1 -11.27 -53.14 -13.56
N PHE A 2 -10.57 -52.03 -13.56
CA PHE A 2 -9.72 -51.60 -12.46
C PHE A 2 -10.32 -50.33 -11.88
N VAL A 3 -10.28 -50.15 -10.57
CA VAL A 3 -10.86 -48.98 -9.93
C VAL A 3 -10.11 -47.70 -10.41
N GLY A 4 -10.84 -46.72 -10.92
CA GLY A 4 -10.28 -45.48 -11.49
C GLY A 4 -9.97 -45.55 -13.00
N PHE A 5 -10.32 -46.64 -13.66
CA PHE A 5 -10.16 -46.78 -15.11
C PHE A 5 -11.48 -47.12 -15.79
N ARG A 6 -11.63 -46.64 -17.03
CA ARG A 6 -12.81 -46.94 -17.87
C ARG A 6 -12.87 -48.41 -18.19
N SER A 7 -14.04 -49.04 -18.01
CA SER A 7 -14.23 -50.44 -18.41
C SER A 7 -14.13 -50.57 -19.93
N ASP A 8 -13.28 -51.45 -20.39
CA ASP A 8 -13.12 -51.75 -21.80
C ASP A 8 -13.32 -53.24 -22.05
N THR A 9 -13.85 -53.62 -23.23
CA THR A 9 -14.15 -54.98 -23.61
C THR A 9 -13.30 -55.34 -24.81
N LEU A 10 -12.48 -56.39 -24.67
CA LEU A 10 -11.63 -56.91 -25.74
C LEU A 10 -12.19 -58.24 -26.28
N THR A 11 -12.30 -58.31 -27.58
CA THR A 11 -12.61 -59.55 -28.28
C THR A 11 -11.32 -60.30 -28.55
N ILE A 12 -11.20 -61.53 -28.04
CA ILE A 12 -10.01 -62.37 -28.19
C ILE A 12 -10.15 -63.23 -29.44
N GLU A 13 -9.42 -62.92 -30.49
CA GLU A 13 -9.44 -63.67 -31.75
C GLU A 13 -8.30 -64.71 -31.87
N ALA A 14 -7.32 -64.69 -31.01
CA ALA A 14 -6.24 -65.68 -31.01
C ALA A 14 -5.58 -65.82 -29.64
N LEU A 15 -5.00 -66.99 -29.31
CA LEU A 15 -4.25 -67.31 -28.10
C LEU A 15 -2.84 -66.64 -28.14
N LYS A 16 -2.80 -65.31 -28.16
CA LYS A 16 -1.55 -64.50 -28.04
C LYS A 16 -1.60 -63.65 -26.81
N PRO A 17 -0.46 -63.36 -26.18
CA PRO A 17 -0.43 -62.42 -25.03
C PRO A 17 -0.92 -61.03 -25.46
N ILE A 18 -1.96 -60.54 -24.81
CA ILE A 18 -2.60 -59.27 -25.10
C ILE A 18 -2.07 -58.26 -24.08
N ARG A 19 -1.53 -57.12 -24.55
CA ARG A 19 -1.27 -55.95 -23.75
C ARG A 19 -2.30 -54.90 -24.09
N HIS A 20 -3.10 -54.51 -23.09
CA HIS A 20 -4.11 -53.47 -23.23
C HIS A 20 -3.87 -52.39 -22.17
N TRP A 21 -3.94 -51.14 -22.60
CA TRP A 21 -3.77 -49.99 -21.72
C TRP A 21 -5.15 -49.46 -21.37
N LEU A 22 -5.50 -49.50 -20.08
CA LEU A 22 -6.74 -48.93 -19.58
C LEU A 22 -6.63 -47.41 -19.52
N GLN A 23 -7.67 -46.71 -19.94
CA GLN A 23 -7.77 -45.28 -19.83
C GLN A 23 -8.31 -44.87 -18.45
N PRO A 24 -7.72 -43.91 -17.73
CA PRO A 24 -8.24 -43.44 -16.46
C PRO A 24 -9.63 -42.82 -16.64
N THR A 25 -10.52 -43.04 -15.68
CA THR A 25 -11.91 -42.56 -15.72
C THR A 25 -12.08 -41.16 -15.22
N ASN A 26 -11.11 -40.67 -14.42
CA ASN A 26 -11.16 -39.35 -13.79
C ASN A 26 -9.92 -38.57 -14.17
N GLU A 27 -10.06 -37.66 -15.09
CA GLU A 27 -9.33 -36.40 -14.96
C GLU A 27 -10.01 -35.69 -13.78
N LEU A 28 -9.31 -35.57 -12.65
CA LEU A 28 -9.77 -34.68 -11.58
C LEU A 28 -9.71 -33.30 -12.17
N ASP A 29 -10.87 -32.67 -12.32
CA ASP A 29 -10.93 -31.24 -12.60
C ASP A 29 -10.08 -30.49 -11.55
N GLU A 30 -9.31 -29.56 -11.99
CA GLU A 30 -8.52 -28.70 -11.11
C GLU A 30 -9.45 -28.09 -10.05
N VAL A 31 -9.24 -28.42 -8.80
CA VAL A 31 -9.99 -27.82 -7.70
C VAL A 31 -9.43 -26.44 -7.48
N VAL A 32 -10.03 -25.46 -8.14
CA VAL A 32 -9.74 -24.04 -7.88
C VAL A 32 -10.35 -23.71 -6.53
N VAL A 33 -9.52 -23.59 -5.50
CA VAL A 33 -9.94 -23.07 -4.19
C VAL A 33 -9.90 -21.56 -4.26
N GLU A 34 -11.01 -20.94 -4.55
CA GLU A 34 -11.17 -19.49 -4.44
C GLU A 34 -11.45 -19.13 -2.97
N GLN A 35 -10.47 -18.51 -2.31
CA GLN A 35 -10.69 -17.91 -1.01
C GLN A 35 -10.99 -16.42 -1.19
N LYS A 36 -12.21 -15.99 -0.85
CA LYS A 36 -12.55 -14.57 -0.75
C LYS A 36 -11.88 -14.03 0.51
N LYS A 37 -10.86 -13.19 0.34
CA LYS A 37 -10.23 -12.47 1.46
C LYS A 37 -11.26 -11.55 2.11
N GLU A 38 -11.42 -11.63 3.43
CA GLU A 38 -12.23 -10.66 4.17
C GLU A 38 -11.59 -9.27 4.08
N ALA A 39 -12.42 -8.22 4.08
CA ALA A 39 -11.95 -6.84 3.99
C ALA A 39 -11.03 -6.46 5.15
N VAL A 40 -11.30 -7.00 6.33
CA VAL A 40 -10.48 -6.88 7.55
C VAL A 40 -10.24 -8.26 8.11
N GLU A 41 -8.97 -8.65 8.23
CA GLU A 41 -8.58 -9.96 8.73
C GLU A 41 -7.72 -9.82 10.01
N LYS A 42 -8.04 -10.60 11.02
CA LYS A 42 -7.24 -10.69 12.24
C LYS A 42 -6.36 -11.92 12.18
N ALA A 43 -5.06 -11.76 12.33
CA ALA A 43 -4.11 -12.86 12.36
C ALA A 43 -4.40 -13.78 13.57
N ARG A 44 -4.74 -15.06 13.32
CA ARG A 44 -5.11 -16.03 14.36
C ARG A 44 -3.89 -16.72 14.99
N PHE A 45 -2.79 -16.81 14.24
CA PHE A 45 -1.58 -17.53 14.64
C PHE A 45 -0.37 -16.63 14.92
N SER A 46 -0.57 -15.31 14.98
CA SER A 46 0.48 -14.38 15.37
C SER A 46 0.54 -14.23 16.89
N SER A 47 1.74 -14.16 17.43
CA SER A 47 1.96 -13.80 18.85
C SER A 47 1.60 -12.33 19.13
N GLN A 48 1.51 -11.51 18.09
CA GLN A 48 1.12 -10.10 18.15
C GLN A 48 -0.33 -9.92 17.69
N ASN A 49 -1.00 -8.89 18.22
CA ASN A 49 -2.36 -8.54 17.79
C ASN A 49 -2.31 -7.77 16.47
N VAL A 50 -2.27 -8.50 15.37
CA VAL A 50 -2.18 -7.95 14.00
C VAL A 50 -3.54 -7.97 13.34
N VAL A 51 -3.97 -6.82 12.83
CA VAL A 51 -5.14 -6.65 11.98
C VAL A 51 -4.67 -6.22 10.60
N THR A 52 -5.15 -6.89 9.56
CA THR A 52 -4.85 -6.54 8.15
C THR A 52 -6.10 -5.98 7.50
N ILE A 53 -5.99 -4.80 6.89
CA ILE A 53 -7.00 -4.14 6.08
C ILE A 53 -6.56 -4.28 4.63
N ASN A 54 -7.42 -4.78 3.75
CA ASN A 54 -7.09 -4.92 2.34
C ASN A 54 -7.56 -3.72 1.49
N SER A 55 -7.15 -3.68 0.23
CA SER A 55 -7.50 -2.63 -0.72
C SER A 55 -9.01 -2.44 -0.92
N ALA A 56 -9.81 -3.50 -0.79
CA ALA A 56 -11.26 -3.41 -0.94
C ALA A 56 -11.91 -2.58 0.18
N GLU A 57 -11.36 -2.61 1.41
CA GLU A 57 -11.80 -1.73 2.50
C GLU A 57 -11.28 -0.30 2.29
N LEU A 58 -10.03 -0.16 1.88
CA LEU A 58 -9.42 1.15 1.62
C LEU A 58 -10.13 1.92 0.49
N LEU A 59 -10.59 1.22 -0.54
CA LEU A 59 -11.35 1.82 -1.64
C LEU A 59 -12.76 2.26 -1.23
N LYS A 60 -13.35 1.73 -0.15
CA LYS A 60 -14.64 2.24 0.36
C LYS A 60 -14.55 3.67 0.87
N ALA A 61 -13.44 4.01 1.47
CA ALA A 61 -13.20 5.37 1.94
C ALA A 61 -12.91 6.34 0.77
N ALA A 62 -12.74 5.85 -0.46
CA ALA A 62 -12.51 6.57 -1.72
C ALA A 62 -11.45 7.69 -1.65
N CYS A 63 -10.68 7.77 -0.59
CA CYS A 63 -9.88 8.93 -0.21
C CYS A 63 -8.41 8.58 -0.30
N CYS A 64 -7.88 9.15 -0.92
CA CYS A 64 -6.86 9.97 -1.48
C CYS A 64 -5.45 9.70 -0.91
N ASN A 65 -5.25 9.56 0.38
CA ASN A 65 -3.94 9.31 0.99
C ASN A 65 -4.05 8.42 2.24
N LEU A 66 -2.90 7.96 2.71
CA LEU A 66 -2.83 7.04 3.83
C LEU A 66 -3.45 7.62 5.13
N SER A 67 -3.36 8.93 5.36
CA SER A 67 -3.91 9.54 6.58
C SER A 67 -5.44 9.43 6.65
N GLU A 68 -6.11 9.51 5.51
CA GLU A 68 -7.57 9.40 5.40
C GLU A 68 -8.04 7.95 5.47
N SER A 69 -7.19 7.01 5.10
CA SER A 69 -7.50 5.58 5.11
C SER A 69 -7.75 5.01 6.52
N PHE A 70 -7.31 5.71 7.55
CA PHE A 70 -7.46 5.26 8.94
C PHE A 70 -8.74 5.73 9.62
N GLU A 71 -9.47 6.71 9.08
CA GLU A 71 -10.69 7.25 9.70
C GLU A 71 -11.79 6.21 9.95
N THR A 72 -11.82 5.17 9.15
CA THR A 72 -12.82 4.09 9.29
C THR A 72 -12.38 2.98 10.24
N ASN A 73 -11.15 3.03 10.78
CA ASN A 73 -10.63 1.95 11.60
C ASN A 73 -10.70 2.28 13.10
N PRO A 74 -11.51 1.55 13.90
CA PRO A 74 -11.67 1.82 15.33
C PRO A 74 -10.42 1.53 16.17
N ALA A 75 -9.37 1.00 15.56
CA ALA A 75 -8.11 0.68 16.24
C ALA A 75 -7.10 1.82 16.23
N ILE A 76 -7.34 2.84 15.42
CA ILE A 76 -6.44 3.96 15.20
C ILE A 76 -7.24 5.25 15.40
N ASP A 77 -6.78 6.08 16.31
CA ASP A 77 -7.34 7.41 16.48
C ASP A 77 -6.62 8.36 15.53
N VAL A 78 -7.39 9.01 14.67
CA VAL A 78 -6.90 10.07 13.78
C VAL A 78 -7.34 11.40 14.36
N ASN A 79 -6.40 12.19 14.83
CA ASN A 79 -6.67 13.51 15.37
C ASN A 79 -6.09 14.60 14.44
N PHE A 80 -6.82 15.67 14.27
CA PHE A 80 -6.26 16.88 13.69
C PHE A 80 -5.38 17.56 14.75
N ASN A 81 -4.10 17.64 14.49
CA ASN A 81 -3.14 18.16 15.45
C ASN A 81 -3.06 19.67 15.46
N ASP A 82 -3.40 20.24 14.32
CA ASP A 82 -3.29 21.67 14.09
C ASP A 82 -4.35 22.08 13.08
N ALA A 83 -5.22 22.97 13.50
CA ALA A 83 -6.30 23.50 12.67
C ALA A 83 -5.76 24.26 11.45
N LEU A 84 -4.61 24.90 11.59
CA LEU A 84 -4.01 25.70 10.52
C LEU A 84 -3.37 24.85 9.43
N THR A 85 -2.64 23.80 9.80
CA THR A 85 -1.95 22.95 8.83
C THR A 85 -2.81 21.82 8.29
N GLY A 86 -3.98 21.56 8.91
CA GLY A 86 -4.83 20.42 8.58
C GLY A 86 -4.10 19.08 8.72
N THR A 87 -3.02 19.04 9.50
CA THR A 87 -2.23 17.82 9.67
C THR A 87 -2.97 16.83 10.54
N ARG A 88 -2.98 15.59 10.07
CA ARG A 88 -3.57 14.47 10.79
C ARG A 88 -2.49 13.70 11.50
N GLN A 89 -2.66 13.53 12.79
CA GLN A 89 -1.78 12.73 13.61
C GLN A 89 -2.47 11.41 13.98
N ILE A 90 -1.75 10.33 13.79
CA ILE A 90 -2.21 9.02 14.19
C ILE A 90 -1.80 8.75 15.63
N GLN A 91 -2.75 8.28 16.42
CA GLN A 91 -2.53 7.81 17.79
C GLN A 91 -2.91 6.35 17.94
N MET A 92 -2.09 5.62 18.68
CA MET A 92 -2.39 4.27 19.12
C MET A 92 -2.11 4.16 20.61
N LEU A 93 -3.08 3.66 21.37
CA LEU A 93 -2.99 3.57 22.83
C LEU A 93 -2.66 4.91 23.50
N GLY A 94 -3.15 6.03 22.93
CA GLY A 94 -2.92 7.38 23.43
C GLY A 94 -1.53 7.94 23.14
N LEU A 95 -0.67 7.23 22.39
CA LEU A 95 0.68 7.66 22.03
C LEU A 95 0.77 7.94 20.52
N THR A 96 1.55 8.96 20.20
CA THR A 96 1.83 9.38 18.83
C THR A 96 3.27 9.02 18.44
N SER A 97 3.70 9.43 17.25
CA SER A 97 5.11 9.43 16.89
C SER A 97 5.92 10.27 17.91
N PRO A 98 7.12 9.83 18.36
CA PRO A 98 7.92 8.73 17.80
C PRO A 98 7.64 7.33 18.37
N TYR A 99 6.56 7.13 19.10
CA TYR A 99 6.25 5.84 19.76
C TYR A 99 5.41 4.90 18.90
N LEU A 100 4.95 5.38 17.74
CA LEU A 100 4.23 4.62 16.73
C LEU A 100 5.12 4.52 15.48
N LEU A 101 5.52 3.30 15.14
CA LEU A 101 6.34 3.04 13.97
C LEU A 101 5.47 2.92 12.71
N ILE A 102 5.76 3.77 11.71
CA ILE A 102 5.09 3.72 10.41
C ILE A 102 6.10 3.28 9.36
N THR A 103 5.80 2.14 8.73
CA THR A 103 6.64 1.52 7.72
C THR A 103 5.89 1.35 6.39
N GLN A 104 6.63 1.34 5.31
CA GLN A 104 6.16 0.90 4.00
C GLN A 104 7.00 -0.29 3.57
N GLU A 105 6.35 -1.45 3.40
CA GLU A 105 7.02 -2.71 3.09
C GLU A 105 8.15 -3.03 4.10
N ASN A 106 7.89 -2.80 5.39
CA ASN A 106 8.80 -2.95 6.52
C ASN A 106 10.01 -1.99 6.53
N ILE A 107 10.06 -0.99 5.65
CA ILE A 107 11.06 0.08 5.69
C ILE A 107 10.44 1.29 6.39
N PRO A 108 11.05 1.83 7.47
CA PRO A 108 10.56 3.03 8.12
C PRO A 108 10.46 4.20 7.16
N MET A 109 9.29 4.83 7.08
CA MET A 109 9.00 5.84 6.08
C MET A 109 8.75 7.22 6.67
N VAL A 110 8.00 7.31 7.77
CA VAL A 110 7.55 8.54 8.38
C VAL A 110 8.35 8.78 9.65
N ARG A 111 9.40 9.59 9.56
CA ARG A 111 10.32 9.91 10.67
C ARG A 111 10.77 11.36 10.63
N GLY A 112 11.18 11.90 11.77
CA GLY A 112 11.74 13.25 11.90
C GLY A 112 10.79 14.32 11.37
N ALA A 113 11.25 15.23 10.54
CA ALA A 113 10.46 16.31 9.96
C ALA A 113 9.25 15.83 9.13
N SER A 114 9.28 14.63 8.58
CA SER A 114 8.17 14.08 7.83
C SER A 114 7.02 13.56 8.70
N GLN A 115 7.15 13.52 10.01
CA GLN A 115 6.12 13.00 10.92
C GLN A 115 4.79 13.73 10.82
N ALA A 116 4.83 15.04 10.60
CA ALA A 116 3.64 15.85 10.49
C ALA A 116 2.85 15.58 9.18
N PHE A 117 3.55 15.37 8.08
CA PHE A 117 2.95 15.33 6.74
C PHE A 117 3.11 14.00 6.00
N GLY A 118 4.01 13.13 6.47
CA GLY A 118 4.45 11.95 5.73
C GLY A 118 3.36 10.94 5.39
N LEU A 119 2.25 10.95 6.13
CA LEU A 119 1.09 10.12 5.80
C LEU A 119 0.37 10.58 4.53
N THR A 120 0.44 11.85 4.19
CA THR A 120 -0.16 12.40 2.97
C THR A 120 0.67 12.08 1.73
N TYR A 121 1.90 11.60 1.90
CA TYR A 121 2.79 11.27 0.79
C TYR A 121 2.48 9.94 0.13
N THR A 122 1.73 9.04 0.77
CA THR A 122 1.38 7.75 0.18
C THR A 122 -0.06 7.76 -0.31
N PRO A 123 -0.29 7.74 -1.64
CA PRO A 123 -1.63 7.65 -2.19
C PRO A 123 -2.30 6.33 -1.76
N GLY A 124 -3.55 6.42 -1.31
CA GLY A 124 -4.31 5.25 -0.86
C GLY A 124 -4.50 4.20 -1.96
N THR A 125 -4.60 4.64 -3.20
CA THR A 125 -4.75 3.77 -4.38
C THR A 125 -3.51 2.94 -4.70
N TRP A 126 -2.33 3.27 -4.12
CA TRP A 126 -1.11 2.48 -4.27
C TRP A 126 -0.99 1.35 -3.25
N VAL A 127 -1.84 1.39 -2.22
CA VAL A 127 -1.78 0.47 -1.08
C VAL A 127 -2.60 -0.78 -1.36
N GLU A 128 -1.95 -1.94 -1.32
CA GLU A 128 -2.59 -3.26 -1.40
C GLU A 128 -3.20 -3.65 -0.06
N SER A 129 -2.47 -3.41 1.02
CA SER A 129 -2.94 -3.71 2.38
C SER A 129 -2.22 -2.89 3.44
N ILE A 130 -2.87 -2.72 4.59
CA ILE A 130 -2.31 -2.12 5.78
C ILE A 130 -2.34 -3.14 6.91
N GLN A 131 -1.20 -3.38 7.52
CA GLN A 131 -1.07 -4.23 8.70
C GLN A 131 -0.92 -3.34 9.93
N ILE A 132 -1.79 -3.52 10.91
CA ILE A 132 -1.82 -2.77 12.15
C ILE A 132 -1.50 -3.72 13.29
N THR A 133 -0.37 -3.50 13.94
CA THR A 133 0.04 -4.24 15.15
C THR A 133 -0.19 -3.35 16.36
N LYS A 134 -1.03 -3.79 17.29
CA LYS A 134 -1.32 -3.06 18.52
C LYS A 134 -0.40 -3.49 19.65
N GLY A 135 0.10 -2.52 20.41
CA GLY A 135 1.04 -2.74 21.50
C GLY A 135 2.48 -2.87 21.02
N ALA A 136 3.38 -3.25 21.92
CA ALA A 136 4.80 -3.33 21.63
C ALA A 136 5.09 -4.23 20.42
N GLY A 137 5.79 -3.67 19.46
CA GLY A 137 6.26 -4.39 18.29
C GLY A 137 7.45 -5.30 18.57
N SER A 138 8.10 -5.77 17.51
CA SER A 138 9.32 -6.57 17.64
C SER A 138 10.48 -5.72 18.18
N VAL A 139 11.36 -6.33 18.97
CA VAL A 139 12.61 -5.72 19.46
C VAL A 139 13.47 -5.16 18.30
N VAL A 140 13.39 -5.77 17.13
CA VAL A 140 14.06 -5.31 15.89
C VAL A 140 13.61 -3.89 15.50
N ASN A 141 12.37 -3.51 15.81
CA ASN A 141 11.81 -2.21 15.47
C ASN A 141 12.17 -1.09 16.48
N GLY A 142 12.85 -1.44 17.58
CA GLY A 142 13.29 -0.48 18.58
C GLY A 142 12.16 0.21 19.35
N TYR A 143 12.47 1.36 19.94
CA TYR A 143 11.54 2.11 20.78
C TYR A 143 10.36 2.74 20.03
N GLU A 144 10.49 2.98 18.74
CA GLU A 144 9.45 3.60 17.91
C GLU A 144 8.19 2.72 17.80
N SER A 145 8.26 1.44 18.14
CA SER A 145 7.11 0.50 18.07
C SER A 145 6.50 0.19 19.45
N ILE A 146 6.61 1.08 20.44
CA ILE A 146 6.09 0.83 21.79
C ILE A 146 4.55 0.82 21.82
N SER A 147 3.89 1.77 21.17
CA SER A 147 2.42 1.83 21.10
C SER A 147 1.84 0.97 20.02
N GLY A 148 2.59 0.75 18.94
CA GLY A 148 2.16 -0.05 17.81
C GLY A 148 3.04 0.13 16.59
N GLN A 149 2.65 -0.60 15.55
CA GLN A 149 3.28 -0.51 14.24
C GLN A 149 2.20 -0.51 13.16
N ILE A 150 2.37 0.35 12.18
CA ILE A 150 1.57 0.36 10.94
C ILE A 150 2.51 0.04 9.80
N ASN A 151 2.25 -1.03 9.07
CA ASN A 151 2.99 -1.39 7.87
C ASN A 151 2.06 -1.36 6.66
N THR A 152 2.43 -0.60 5.64
CA THR A 152 1.73 -0.55 4.36
C THR A 152 2.44 -1.40 3.32
N GLU A 153 1.70 -2.30 2.67
CA GLU A 153 2.17 -3.03 1.50
C GLU A 153 1.62 -2.35 0.25
N LEU A 154 2.47 -2.09 -0.71
CA LEU A 154 2.06 -1.51 -1.98
C LEU A 154 1.71 -2.61 -3.00
N HIS A 155 0.85 -2.27 -3.96
CA HIS A 155 0.55 -3.15 -5.09
C HIS A 155 1.83 -3.61 -5.79
N LYS A 156 1.85 -4.87 -6.19
CA LYS A 156 3.02 -5.52 -6.80
C LYS A 156 2.79 -5.67 -8.31
N PRO A 157 3.74 -5.23 -9.16
CA PRO A 157 3.56 -5.21 -10.61
C PRO A 157 3.19 -6.56 -11.25
N MET A 158 3.53 -7.67 -10.58
CA MET A 158 3.26 -9.01 -11.10
C MET A 158 1.82 -9.50 -10.87
N THR A 159 1.18 -8.98 -9.82
CA THR A 159 -0.14 -9.46 -9.36
C THR A 159 -1.25 -8.43 -9.46
N ASP A 160 -0.87 -7.17 -9.65
CA ASP A 160 -1.81 -6.07 -9.77
C ASP A 160 -2.36 -5.94 -11.21
N VAL A 161 -3.46 -5.19 -11.37
CA VAL A 161 -4.08 -4.96 -12.68
C VAL A 161 -3.12 -4.26 -13.64
N PRO A 162 -3.14 -4.58 -14.94
CA PRO A 162 -2.23 -3.98 -15.91
C PRO A 162 -2.40 -2.47 -16.02
N TRP A 163 -3.62 -1.96 -15.84
CA TRP A 163 -3.91 -0.54 -15.90
C TRP A 163 -5.02 -0.18 -14.92
N PHE A 164 -4.76 0.85 -14.13
CA PHE A 164 -5.70 1.42 -13.18
C PHE A 164 -5.73 2.94 -13.35
N VAL A 165 -6.92 3.53 -13.34
CA VAL A 165 -7.13 4.97 -13.31
C VAL A 165 -8.21 5.30 -12.31
N ASN A 166 -7.96 6.27 -11.47
CA ASN A 166 -8.91 6.79 -10.50
C ASN A 166 -8.84 8.32 -10.49
N GLY A 167 -9.99 8.97 -10.57
CA GLY A 167 -10.13 10.42 -10.44
C GLY A 167 -11.03 10.77 -9.27
N TYR A 168 -10.68 11.80 -8.54
CA TYR A 168 -11.47 12.33 -7.43
C TYR A 168 -11.61 13.85 -7.56
N ALA A 169 -12.80 14.36 -7.26
CA ALA A 169 -13.07 15.79 -7.17
C ALA A 169 -14.08 16.05 -6.04
N ASN A 170 -13.93 17.16 -5.32
CA ASN A 170 -14.89 17.58 -4.31
C ASN A 170 -15.23 19.07 -4.45
N LEU A 171 -16.27 19.50 -3.72
CA LEU A 171 -16.74 20.89 -3.77
C LEU A 171 -15.75 21.88 -3.14
N ASN A 172 -14.82 21.42 -2.31
CA ASN A 172 -13.77 22.26 -1.71
C ASN A 172 -12.56 22.42 -2.66
N GLY A 173 -12.78 22.22 -3.96
CA GLY A 173 -11.78 22.47 -5.00
C GLY A 173 -10.63 21.46 -5.07
N ARG A 174 -10.70 20.31 -4.37
CA ARG A 174 -9.67 19.27 -4.47
C ARG A 174 -9.91 18.42 -5.70
N LEU A 175 -8.86 18.31 -6.52
CA LEU A 175 -8.81 17.44 -7.70
C LEU A 175 -7.66 16.46 -7.53
N GLU A 176 -7.91 15.17 -7.83
CA GLU A 176 -6.88 14.15 -7.82
C GLU A 176 -6.97 13.23 -9.02
N LEU A 177 -5.82 12.80 -9.46
CA LEU A 177 -5.67 11.78 -10.48
C LEU A 177 -4.65 10.74 -10.02
N ASN A 178 -5.06 9.50 -10.02
CA ASN A 178 -4.21 8.35 -9.72
C ASN A 178 -4.19 7.42 -10.93
N THR A 179 -3.02 6.98 -11.33
CA THR A 179 -2.88 5.92 -12.33
C THR A 179 -1.69 5.03 -12.02
N HIS A 180 -1.83 3.75 -12.32
CA HIS A 180 -0.70 2.86 -12.38
C HIS A 180 -0.79 1.93 -13.60
N LEU A 181 0.38 1.65 -14.14
CA LEU A 181 0.59 0.85 -15.34
C LEU A 181 1.57 -0.26 -15.01
N ASN A 182 1.10 -1.50 -15.05
CA ASN A 182 1.91 -2.66 -14.77
C ASN A 182 2.13 -3.47 -16.05
N THR A 183 3.36 -3.90 -16.27
CA THR A 183 3.71 -4.73 -17.42
C THR A 183 4.75 -5.78 -17.08
N GLN A 184 4.60 -6.93 -17.68
CA GLN A 184 5.57 -8.01 -17.60
C GLN A 184 6.65 -7.80 -18.67
N LEU A 185 7.91 -7.64 -18.26
CA LEU A 185 9.06 -7.47 -19.15
C LEU A 185 9.60 -8.80 -19.64
N SER A 186 9.48 -9.85 -18.82
CA SER A 186 9.86 -11.23 -19.14
C SER A 186 9.13 -12.19 -18.20
N GLN A 187 9.35 -13.51 -18.34
CA GLN A 187 8.77 -14.52 -17.44
C GLN A 187 9.11 -14.31 -15.95
N ARG A 188 10.18 -13.56 -15.65
CA ARG A 188 10.69 -13.36 -14.29
C ARG A 188 10.72 -11.91 -13.85
N TRP A 189 10.55 -10.97 -14.76
CA TRP A 189 10.63 -9.54 -14.51
C TRP A 189 9.31 -8.85 -14.84
N SER A 190 8.85 -8.00 -13.95
CA SER A 190 7.75 -7.06 -14.19
C SER A 190 8.08 -5.68 -13.66
N THR A 191 7.46 -4.67 -14.22
CA THR A 191 7.59 -3.28 -13.78
C THR A 191 6.23 -2.63 -13.67
N GLY A 192 6.12 -1.69 -12.72
CA GLY A 192 4.94 -0.85 -12.53
C GLY A 192 5.35 0.60 -12.43
N LEU A 193 4.65 1.46 -13.16
CA LEU A 193 4.76 2.92 -13.05
C LEU A 193 3.50 3.44 -12.36
N TYR A 194 3.67 4.11 -11.24
CA TYR A 194 2.62 4.67 -10.40
C TYR A 194 2.74 6.19 -10.42
N ILE A 195 1.65 6.88 -10.74
CA ILE A 195 1.60 8.34 -10.82
C ILE A 195 0.39 8.82 -10.01
N HIS A 196 0.62 9.82 -9.18
CA HIS A 196 -0.41 10.52 -8.43
C HIS A 196 -0.20 12.02 -8.58
N GLY A 197 -1.29 12.73 -8.82
CA GLY A 197 -1.36 14.19 -8.79
C GLY A 197 -2.53 14.63 -7.94
N ASN A 198 -2.32 15.65 -7.12
CA ASN A 198 -3.34 16.27 -6.28
C ASN A 198 -3.19 17.79 -6.38
N ARG A 199 -4.31 18.48 -6.53
CA ARG A 199 -4.36 19.94 -6.60
C ARG A 199 -5.57 20.49 -5.85
N ARG A 200 -5.35 21.55 -5.08
CA ARG A 200 -6.40 22.35 -4.44
C ARG A 200 -5.99 23.81 -4.51
N ASP A 201 -6.69 24.59 -5.34
CA ASP A 201 -6.41 26.02 -5.56
C ASP A 201 -7.55 26.90 -5.07
N VAL A 202 -8.63 26.33 -4.54
CA VAL A 202 -9.80 27.09 -4.08
C VAL A 202 -9.63 27.39 -2.60
N GLU A 203 -9.62 28.67 -2.27
CA GLU A 203 -9.68 29.14 -0.89
C GLU A 203 -11.09 28.88 -0.32
N VAL A 204 -11.15 28.20 0.81
CA VAL A 204 -12.39 27.86 1.51
C VAL A 204 -12.28 28.33 2.95
N ASP A 205 -13.19 29.19 3.35
CA ASP A 205 -13.40 29.70 4.69
C ASP A 205 -14.91 29.65 4.96
N ASN A 206 -15.40 28.55 5.55
CA ASN A 206 -16.82 28.34 5.78
C ASN A 206 -17.31 28.97 7.09
N ASN A 207 -16.41 29.32 7.99
CA ASN A 207 -16.72 29.88 9.29
C ASN A 207 -16.49 31.38 9.35
N ASP A 208 -16.05 31.99 8.23
CA ASP A 208 -15.80 33.44 8.09
C ASP A 208 -14.80 33.99 9.13
N ASP A 209 -13.79 33.19 9.50
CA ASP A 209 -12.75 33.62 10.44
C ASP A 209 -11.52 34.26 9.76
N GLY A 210 -11.51 34.27 8.44
CA GLY A 210 -10.45 34.84 7.61
C GLY A 210 -9.28 33.89 7.39
N PHE A 211 -9.38 32.63 7.80
CA PHE A 211 -8.37 31.60 7.59
C PHE A 211 -8.86 30.49 6.65
N LEU A 212 -7.91 29.86 5.99
CA LEU A 212 -8.21 28.70 5.14
C LEU A 212 -8.61 27.50 5.99
N ASP A 213 -9.81 26.94 5.79
CA ASP A 213 -10.24 25.69 6.41
C ASP A 213 -9.37 24.50 6.02
N ASN A 214 -8.80 24.56 4.85
CA ASN A 214 -7.90 23.55 4.31
C ASN A 214 -6.76 24.19 3.54
N PRO A 215 -5.52 23.71 3.67
CA PRO A 215 -4.40 24.20 2.90
C PRO A 215 -4.64 24.15 1.39
N LEU A 216 -4.21 25.17 0.65
CA LEU A 216 -3.97 25.02 -0.78
C LEU A 216 -2.85 23.99 -0.97
N ALA A 217 -2.93 23.18 -2.00
CA ALA A 217 -2.00 22.08 -2.18
C ALA A 217 -1.75 21.77 -3.65
N ASN A 218 -0.51 21.42 -3.95
CA ASN A 218 -0.11 20.91 -5.26
C ASN A 218 0.89 19.77 -5.03
N GLN A 219 0.54 18.55 -5.42
CA GLN A 219 1.40 17.39 -5.22
C GLN A 219 1.54 16.60 -6.51
N ILE A 220 2.75 16.23 -6.81
CA ILE A 220 3.06 15.19 -7.81
C ILE A 220 3.91 14.10 -7.17
N ASN A 221 3.56 12.86 -7.45
CA ASN A 221 4.21 11.69 -6.88
C ASN A 221 4.34 10.62 -7.95
N ILE A 222 5.56 10.21 -8.24
CA ILE A 222 5.87 9.24 -9.29
C ILE A 222 6.74 8.15 -8.68
N SER A 223 6.33 6.90 -8.86
CA SER A 223 7.12 5.75 -8.39
C SER A 223 7.23 4.71 -9.50
N ASN A 224 8.44 4.19 -9.70
CA ASN A 224 8.67 3.01 -10.52
C ASN A 224 9.07 1.84 -9.63
N ARG A 225 8.40 0.72 -9.82
CA ARG A 225 8.62 -0.53 -9.09
C ARG A 225 9.05 -1.60 -10.07
N LEU A 226 10.18 -2.20 -9.82
CA LEU A 226 10.70 -3.34 -10.58
C LEU A 226 10.68 -4.58 -9.67
N GLN A 227 10.10 -5.66 -10.16
CA GLN A 227 9.99 -6.93 -9.44
C GLN A 227 10.64 -8.04 -10.24
N TYR A 228 11.49 -8.81 -9.57
CA TYR A 228 12.04 -10.06 -10.07
C TYR A 228 11.55 -11.21 -9.20
N GLN A 229 11.14 -12.30 -9.83
CA GLN A 229 10.74 -13.52 -9.13
C GLN A 229 11.20 -14.76 -9.91
N ASN A 230 11.84 -15.67 -9.21
CA ASN A 230 12.25 -16.98 -9.73
C ASN A 230 11.95 -18.06 -8.68
N PRO A 231 10.74 -18.61 -8.66
CA PRO A 231 10.33 -19.62 -7.67
C PRO A 231 11.19 -20.89 -7.72
N GLU A 232 11.63 -21.32 -8.91
CA GLU A 232 12.46 -22.51 -9.09
C GLU A 232 13.82 -22.40 -8.38
N LYS A 233 14.39 -21.18 -8.38
CA LYS A 233 15.68 -20.89 -7.76
C LYS A 233 15.52 -20.18 -6.41
N GLY A 234 14.32 -19.93 -5.94
CA GLY A 234 14.03 -19.29 -4.66
C GLY A 234 14.33 -17.80 -4.57
N TRP A 235 14.64 -17.11 -5.67
CA TRP A 235 14.97 -15.69 -5.64
C TRP A 235 13.79 -14.77 -5.85
N VAL A 236 13.71 -13.73 -5.04
CA VAL A 236 12.77 -12.62 -5.19
C VAL A 236 13.49 -11.29 -4.94
N SER A 237 13.19 -10.29 -5.74
CA SER A 237 13.76 -8.95 -5.58
C SER A 237 12.72 -7.88 -5.91
N PHE A 238 12.78 -6.79 -5.16
CA PHE A 238 12.03 -5.57 -5.42
C PHE A 238 12.98 -4.39 -5.43
N ILE A 239 12.88 -3.57 -6.47
CA ILE A 239 13.58 -2.30 -6.58
C ILE A 239 12.50 -1.24 -6.73
N ASN A 240 12.56 -0.21 -5.92
CA ASN A 240 11.62 0.89 -5.97
C ASN A 240 12.37 2.21 -6.00
N VAL A 241 11.96 3.09 -6.90
CA VAL A 241 12.44 4.48 -7.00
C VAL A 241 11.22 5.38 -7.02
N ARG A 242 11.23 6.43 -6.21
CA ARG A 242 10.12 7.35 -6.05
C ARG A 242 10.60 8.78 -6.00
N PHE A 243 9.86 9.65 -6.67
CA PHE A 243 9.98 11.10 -6.57
C PHE A 243 8.67 11.70 -6.09
N LEU A 244 8.75 12.64 -5.16
CA LEU A 244 7.64 13.42 -4.64
C LEU A 244 8.02 14.90 -4.65
N ASN A 245 7.11 15.73 -5.17
CA ASN A 245 7.06 17.16 -4.93
C ASN A 245 5.70 17.49 -4.32
N ASP A 246 5.69 18.16 -3.16
CA ASP A 246 4.49 18.50 -2.40
C ASP A 246 4.62 19.92 -1.88
N GLU A 247 3.73 20.79 -2.33
CA GLU A 247 3.66 22.21 -1.99
C GLU A 247 2.35 22.47 -1.26
N LYS A 248 2.42 23.11 -0.11
CA LYS A 248 1.26 23.50 0.69
C LYS A 248 1.35 24.94 1.11
N GLN A 249 0.23 25.64 0.99
CA GLN A 249 0.06 27.01 1.48
C GLN A 249 -1.10 27.01 2.48
N LEU A 250 -0.90 27.67 3.61
CA LEU A 250 -1.85 27.75 4.70
C LEU A 250 -1.79 29.15 5.36
N GLY A 251 -2.85 29.51 6.07
CA GLY A 251 -2.93 30.80 6.75
C GLY A 251 -4.20 31.58 6.42
N GLU A 252 -4.10 32.89 6.44
CA GLU A 252 -5.20 33.79 6.11
C GLU A 252 -5.61 33.65 4.63
N THR A 253 -6.90 33.85 4.36
CA THR A 253 -7.41 33.97 3.00
C THR A 253 -6.74 35.15 2.29
N GLY A 254 -6.31 34.92 1.03
CA GLY A 254 -5.59 35.94 0.28
C GLY A 254 -4.10 36.10 0.63
N PHE A 255 -3.54 35.31 1.54
CA PHE A 255 -2.09 35.30 1.76
C PHE A 255 -1.35 34.95 0.47
N ASN A 256 -0.46 35.83 0.05
CA ASN A 256 0.37 35.63 -1.13
C ASN A 256 1.85 35.48 -0.72
N PRO A 257 2.44 34.30 -0.85
CA PRO A 257 3.84 34.06 -0.44
C PRO A 257 4.85 34.96 -1.10
N ASP A 258 4.61 35.41 -2.33
CA ASP A 258 5.56 36.29 -3.06
C ASP A 258 5.63 37.70 -2.50
N THR A 259 4.52 38.20 -1.95
CA THR A 259 4.40 39.57 -1.49
C THR A 259 4.34 39.73 0.02
N ASP A 260 3.80 38.72 0.71
CA ASP A 260 3.48 38.82 2.14
C ASP A 260 4.50 38.12 3.04
N ARG A 261 5.38 37.28 2.44
CA ARG A 261 6.44 36.59 3.19
C ARG A 261 7.32 37.57 3.96
N PHE A 262 7.46 37.32 5.26
CA PHE A 262 8.20 38.17 6.21
C PHE A 262 7.64 39.59 6.39
N THR A 263 6.39 39.83 6.05
CA THR A 263 5.66 41.06 6.32
C THR A 263 4.66 40.87 7.47
N THR A 264 3.94 41.92 7.81
CA THR A 264 2.80 41.90 8.75
C THR A 264 1.47 42.09 8.06
N ASN A 265 1.41 41.98 6.72
CA ASN A 265 0.21 42.24 5.94
C ASN A 265 -0.82 41.08 6.08
N ALA A 266 -0.35 39.87 5.99
CA ALA A 266 -1.15 38.65 6.18
C ALA A 266 -0.29 37.60 6.86
N TRP A 267 -0.92 36.78 7.67
CA TRP A 267 -0.29 35.62 8.28
C TRP A 267 -0.43 34.40 7.38
N GLY A 268 0.67 33.72 7.09
CA GLY A 268 0.65 32.50 6.32
C GLY A 268 1.97 31.76 6.40
N SER A 269 1.94 30.55 5.88
CA SER A 269 3.12 29.67 5.80
C SER A 269 3.05 28.81 4.55
N GLU A 270 4.21 28.51 4.02
CA GLU A 270 4.39 27.53 2.96
C GLU A 270 5.21 26.35 3.45
N ILE A 271 4.88 25.17 2.94
CA ILE A 271 5.61 23.95 3.21
C ILE A 271 5.90 23.28 1.88
N ASP A 272 7.16 23.37 1.46
CA ASP A 272 7.64 22.77 0.23
C ASP A 272 8.46 21.53 0.57
N THR A 273 8.06 20.39 0.02
CA THR A 273 8.74 19.13 0.22
C THR A 273 9.14 18.51 -1.11
N GLN A 274 10.44 18.34 -1.29
CA GLN A 274 10.97 17.51 -2.36
C GLN A 274 11.62 16.29 -1.76
N ARG A 275 11.22 15.10 -2.25
CA ARG A 275 11.69 13.84 -1.71
C ARG A 275 12.03 12.86 -2.83
N PHE A 276 13.16 12.21 -2.67
CA PHE A 276 13.59 11.12 -3.52
C PHE A 276 13.85 9.88 -2.64
N ASP A 277 13.17 8.79 -2.92
CA ASP A 277 13.32 7.54 -2.21
C ASP A 277 13.81 6.44 -3.16
N GLY A 278 14.77 5.67 -2.70
CA GLY A 278 15.21 4.44 -3.36
C GLY A 278 15.24 3.28 -2.38
N SER A 279 14.76 2.13 -2.78
CA SER A 279 14.84 0.92 -1.96
C SER A 279 15.10 -0.32 -2.80
N VAL A 280 15.86 -1.26 -2.23
CA VAL A 280 16.16 -2.56 -2.82
C VAL A 280 15.89 -3.62 -1.76
N LYS A 281 15.10 -4.62 -2.13
CA LYS A 281 14.88 -5.82 -1.31
C LYS A 281 15.33 -7.03 -2.09
N LEU A 282 16.14 -7.86 -1.47
CA LEU A 282 16.60 -9.14 -2.00
C LEU A 282 16.17 -10.24 -1.03
N GLY A 283 15.42 -11.20 -1.52
CA GLY A 283 14.98 -12.37 -0.75
C GLY A 283 15.42 -13.66 -1.43
N TYR A 284 15.81 -14.61 -0.62
CA TYR A 284 16.10 -15.95 -1.05
C TYR A 284 15.39 -16.95 -0.15
N VAL A 285 14.57 -17.79 -0.74
CA VAL A 285 13.91 -18.91 -0.08
C VAL A 285 14.58 -20.19 -0.56
N PHE A 286 15.02 -21.04 0.36
CA PHE A 286 15.64 -22.32 -0.01
C PHE A 286 14.61 -23.25 -0.67
N PRO A 287 14.76 -23.63 -1.94
CA PRO A 287 13.74 -24.44 -2.63
C PRO A 287 13.42 -25.78 -1.95
N ASP A 288 14.46 -26.42 -1.41
CA ASP A 288 14.32 -27.72 -0.71
C ASP A 288 13.93 -27.57 0.75
N LEU A 289 13.96 -26.36 1.32
CA LEU A 289 13.68 -26.05 2.71
C LEU A 289 12.80 -24.78 2.79
N PRO A 290 11.53 -24.83 2.39
CA PRO A 290 10.68 -23.64 2.20
C PRO A 290 10.42 -22.83 3.48
N PHE A 291 10.74 -23.38 4.66
CA PHE A 291 10.67 -22.66 5.94
C PHE A 291 11.94 -21.88 6.26
N GLN A 292 12.98 -21.97 5.43
CA GLN A 292 14.22 -21.21 5.58
C GLN A 292 14.33 -20.18 4.49
N SER A 293 14.60 -18.95 4.90
CA SER A 293 14.82 -17.85 3.98
C SER A 293 15.75 -16.82 4.61
N PHE A 294 16.41 -16.04 3.78
CA PHE A 294 17.05 -14.82 4.21
C PHE A 294 16.64 -13.66 3.31
N GLY A 295 16.66 -12.46 3.85
CA GLY A 295 16.34 -11.24 3.14
C GLY A 295 17.33 -10.13 3.50
N PHE A 296 17.53 -9.25 2.54
CA PHE A 296 18.30 -8.01 2.69
C PHE A 296 17.47 -6.86 2.16
N GLN A 297 17.46 -5.75 2.88
CA GLN A 297 16.83 -4.51 2.45
C GLN A 297 17.63 -3.30 2.92
#